data_8764ed45cab89a46e3825d4f9ff831c7
#
_entry.id   8764ed45cab89a46e3825d4f9ff831c7
#
_cell.length_a   1.000
_cell.length_b   1.000
_cell.length_c   1.000
_cell.angle_alpha   90.00
_cell.angle_beta   90.00
_cell.angle_gamma   90.00
#
_symmetry.space_group_name_H-M   'P 1'
#
loop_
_entity.id
_entity.type
_entity.pdbx_description
1 polymer ?
#
loop_
_entity_poly.entity_id
_entity_poly.type
_entity_poly.pdbx_seq_one_letter_code
_entity_poly.pdbx_strand_id
1 'polypeptide(L)'
;AANIGFNESFSFIAEFGEHGNRQQQDTLGKERLTKINELYAIPYHVGAGLNYLGNYLGDDVLAKSIKSFSKSRGRVPLKNILAEITDKETEWFFDTYLTDREAYDLSIKRLIKGQESIRLTVSEKNSKPVPFKLDLIKDDQLISEKWIEHSGRDTIIELKTLDADFVAINSNRFLPEKNRPNNWKYLKSNSGLKPLKLTFYGDSENLKRNQLFYHPISDFNAYDGFTGGMRIYNTRVKNQPFEIDLHPQYSLKEQSMVGFFRTRYRFINHKSKNYLNQLFLTGKSYHYNTNLRYTSIQPSFSMYFRPYDLRSNKRQLFNISWFNVFRDRDPNIQVSPDYSVLNILHRYNNSDAVNVFATNSNVEASNEFGKFYFSTNYRKLFPSGRQFAVRLFAGKFLWNNISANDGNYFDFNLNRATDYLFRYDYLGRSEDTGIWSQQFVPAEGGFKAFFDDSSANDYMVSINASVGIWKWIEFYGDVGILKNRNRSAKTYFDSGFKFSLVPDYFEIFFPLYSSNGFEPTQARYATTIRFVFTPRLSTLSSLFTRKWF
;
A
#
# COMPACT_ATOMS: atom_id res chain seq x y z
N ALA A 1 21.61 9.44 8.93
CA ALA A 1 20.93 10.46 8.14
C ALA A 1 21.75 10.66 6.87
N ALA A 2 21.15 10.44 5.70
CA ALA A 2 21.81 10.74 4.44
C ALA A 2 22.00 12.26 4.36
N ASN A 3 23.25 12.72 4.21
CA ASN A 3 23.53 14.11 3.85
C ASN A 3 23.03 14.33 2.42
N ILE A 4 21.79 14.81 2.29
CA ILE A 4 21.23 15.21 1.01
C ILE A 4 21.68 16.65 0.78
N GLY A 5 22.50 16.90 -0.26
CA GLY A 5 22.92 18.26 -0.65
C GLY A 5 21.70 19.13 -0.95
N PHE A 6 21.85 20.45 -0.82
CA PHE A 6 20.75 21.39 -1.06
C PHE A 6 20.11 21.21 -2.46
N ASN A 7 20.94 21.03 -3.49
CA ASN A 7 20.46 20.81 -4.85
C ASN A 7 19.81 19.42 -5.06
N GLU A 8 20.25 18.39 -4.33
CA GLU A 8 19.67 17.06 -4.39
C GLU A 8 18.29 17.00 -3.69
N SER A 9 18.03 17.90 -2.73
CA SER A 9 16.76 17.95 -2.02
C SER A 9 15.58 18.29 -2.93
N PHE A 10 15.79 19.14 -3.95
CA PHE A 10 14.76 19.47 -4.93
C PHE A 10 14.33 18.23 -5.72
N SER A 11 15.28 17.51 -6.30
CA SER A 11 14.99 16.27 -7.04
C SER A 11 14.37 15.20 -6.15
N PHE A 12 14.87 15.03 -4.93
CA PHE A 12 14.35 14.03 -4.00
C PHE A 12 12.86 14.26 -3.68
N ILE A 13 12.48 15.49 -3.34
CA ILE A 13 11.09 15.82 -2.98
C ILE A 13 10.18 15.75 -4.21
N ALA A 14 10.64 16.24 -5.36
CA ALA A 14 9.90 16.11 -6.61
C ALA A 14 9.63 14.64 -6.95
N GLU A 15 10.65 13.79 -6.92
CA GLU A 15 10.50 12.35 -7.17
C GLU A 15 9.62 11.65 -6.14
N PHE A 16 9.65 12.05 -4.86
CA PHE A 16 8.76 11.50 -3.85
C PHE A 16 7.29 11.78 -4.17
N GLY A 17 6.97 12.99 -4.61
CA GLY A 17 5.64 13.36 -5.10
C GLY A 17 5.18 12.49 -6.29
N GLU A 18 6.08 12.29 -7.25
CA GLU A 18 5.85 11.48 -8.44
C GLU A 18 5.63 9.99 -8.11
N HIS A 19 6.50 9.39 -7.30
CA HIS A 19 6.39 7.98 -6.90
C HIS A 19 5.08 7.70 -6.14
N GLY A 20 4.56 8.68 -5.39
CA GLY A 20 3.26 8.62 -4.76
C GLY A 20 2.09 8.83 -5.73
N ASN A 21 2.35 9.16 -6.99
CA ASN A 21 1.36 9.58 -7.98
C ASN A 21 0.42 10.66 -7.43
N ARG A 22 0.97 11.66 -6.73
CA ARG A 22 0.22 12.74 -6.05
C ARG A 22 0.54 14.12 -6.62
N GLN A 23 1.42 14.22 -7.59
CA GLN A 23 1.77 15.48 -8.22
C GLN A 23 0.62 16.00 -9.08
N GLN A 24 0.36 17.30 -8.99
CA GLN A 24 -0.56 18.05 -9.83
C GLN A 24 0.24 18.83 -10.87
N GLN A 25 -0.41 19.27 -11.94
CA GLN A 25 0.24 20.10 -12.97
C GLN A 25 0.69 21.43 -12.37
N ASP A 26 1.86 21.89 -12.73
CA ASP A 26 2.45 23.14 -12.24
C ASP A 26 1.67 24.37 -12.73
N THR A 27 0.89 24.21 -13.80
CA THR A 27 0.04 25.26 -14.39
C THR A 27 -1.34 25.41 -13.74
N LEU A 28 -1.69 24.56 -12.73
CA LEU A 28 -2.98 24.67 -12.04
C LEU A 28 -3.03 25.88 -11.10
N GLY A 29 -4.18 26.55 -11.08
CA GLY A 29 -4.43 27.63 -10.11
C GLY A 29 -4.37 27.12 -8.66
N LYS A 30 -3.89 27.97 -7.74
CA LYS A 30 -3.69 27.64 -6.32
C LYS A 30 -4.93 27.06 -5.65
N GLU A 31 -6.12 27.53 -6.01
CA GLU A 31 -7.41 27.09 -5.47
C GLU A 31 -7.74 25.62 -5.80
N ARG A 32 -7.09 25.04 -6.81
CA ARG A 32 -7.24 23.63 -7.24
C ARG A 32 -6.16 22.71 -6.68
N LEU A 33 -5.11 23.27 -6.08
CA LEU A 33 -4.01 22.50 -5.55
C LEU A 33 -4.35 21.89 -4.19
N THR A 34 -3.76 20.74 -3.92
CA THR A 34 -3.65 20.24 -2.55
C THR A 34 -2.54 21.02 -1.84
N LYS A 35 -2.62 21.21 -0.52
CA LYS A 35 -1.59 21.93 0.22
C LYS A 35 -0.18 21.37 0.03
N ILE A 36 -0.06 20.06 -0.14
CA ILE A 36 1.25 19.42 -0.36
C ILE A 36 1.84 19.79 -1.73
N ASN A 37 0.99 19.96 -2.75
CA ASN A 37 1.44 20.42 -4.07
C ASN A 37 1.78 21.91 -4.05
N GLU A 38 0.96 22.73 -3.43
CA GLU A 38 1.17 24.18 -3.33
C GLU A 38 2.46 24.52 -2.57
N LEU A 39 2.73 23.86 -1.43
CA LEU A 39 3.83 24.23 -0.55
C LEU A 39 5.15 23.52 -0.85
N TYR A 40 5.08 22.32 -1.44
CA TYR A 40 6.27 21.47 -1.59
C TYR A 40 6.43 20.91 -3.01
N ALA A 41 5.49 20.10 -3.51
CA ALA A 41 5.72 19.31 -4.70
C ALA A 41 6.00 20.20 -5.94
N ILE A 42 5.17 21.21 -6.18
CA ILE A 42 5.34 22.12 -7.33
C ILE A 42 6.59 22.99 -7.21
N PRO A 43 6.82 23.72 -6.10
CA PRO A 43 8.04 24.51 -5.96
C PRO A 43 9.32 23.70 -6.13
N TYR A 44 9.37 22.49 -5.58
CA TYR A 44 10.53 21.63 -5.70
C TYR A 44 10.68 21.03 -7.10
N HIS A 45 9.57 20.69 -7.77
CA HIS A 45 9.60 20.24 -9.17
C HIS A 45 10.12 21.33 -10.11
N VAL A 46 9.58 22.54 -10.01
CA VAL A 46 10.04 23.69 -10.82
C VAL A 46 11.51 24.00 -10.51
N GLY A 47 11.91 23.99 -9.24
CA GLY A 47 13.30 24.22 -8.83
C GLY A 47 14.27 23.17 -9.40
N ALA A 48 13.90 21.89 -9.38
CA ALA A 48 14.68 20.82 -9.98
C ALA A 48 14.81 20.99 -11.50
N GLY A 49 13.71 21.35 -12.16
CA GLY A 49 13.70 21.60 -13.59
C GLY A 49 14.56 22.78 -14.01
N LEU A 50 14.50 23.89 -13.26
CA LEU A 50 15.37 25.05 -13.51
C LEU A 50 16.85 24.72 -13.31
N ASN A 51 17.18 23.94 -12.29
CA ASN A 51 18.54 23.46 -12.06
C ASN A 51 19.03 22.58 -13.20
N TYR A 52 18.17 21.68 -13.70
CA TYR A 52 18.48 20.85 -14.86
C TYR A 52 18.66 21.67 -16.13
N LEU A 53 17.77 22.65 -16.37
CA LEU A 53 17.87 23.59 -17.49
C LEU A 53 19.18 24.38 -17.44
N GLY A 54 19.56 24.87 -16.25
CA GLY A 54 20.84 25.56 -16.05
C GLY A 54 22.05 24.68 -16.39
N ASN A 55 22.06 23.44 -15.97
CA ASN A 55 23.10 22.48 -16.31
C ASN A 55 23.20 22.18 -17.82
N TYR A 56 22.05 22.17 -18.51
CA TYR A 56 22.01 21.95 -19.95
C TYR A 56 22.48 23.20 -20.72
N LEU A 57 21.99 24.38 -20.36
CA LEU A 57 22.31 25.64 -21.06
C LEU A 57 23.69 26.19 -20.70
N GLY A 58 24.13 25.98 -19.47
CA GLY A 58 25.19 26.66 -18.76
C GLY A 58 24.63 27.71 -17.80
N ASP A 59 25.20 27.77 -16.60
CA ASP A 59 24.71 28.61 -15.50
C ASP A 59 24.67 30.10 -15.85
N ASP A 60 25.64 30.57 -16.64
CA ASP A 60 25.71 31.98 -17.11
C ASP A 60 24.53 32.33 -18.00
N VAL A 61 24.11 31.43 -18.90
CA VAL A 61 22.99 31.65 -19.81
C VAL A 61 21.68 31.74 -19.03
N LEU A 62 21.46 30.81 -18.13
CA LEU A 62 20.26 30.82 -17.30
C LEU A 62 20.22 32.07 -16.40
N ALA A 63 21.33 32.42 -15.75
CA ALA A 63 21.41 33.59 -14.87
C ALA A 63 21.11 34.90 -15.61
N LYS A 64 21.67 35.08 -16.82
CA LYS A 64 21.38 36.23 -17.71
C LYS A 64 19.89 36.27 -18.08
N SER A 65 19.31 35.11 -18.43
CA SER A 65 17.91 35.03 -18.83
C SER A 65 16.97 35.36 -17.67
N ILE A 66 17.22 34.84 -16.44
CA ILE A 66 16.47 35.16 -15.24
C ILE A 66 16.57 36.66 -14.90
N LYS A 67 17.76 37.24 -15.01
CA LYS A 67 17.98 38.69 -14.81
C LYS A 67 17.17 39.54 -15.80
N SER A 68 17.15 39.13 -17.07
CA SER A 68 16.34 39.81 -18.11
C SER A 68 14.84 39.66 -17.86
N PHE A 69 14.39 38.47 -17.49
CA PHE A 69 13.01 38.22 -17.09
C PHE A 69 12.58 39.10 -15.90
N SER A 70 13.42 39.18 -14.88
CA SER A 70 13.17 40.03 -13.70
C SER A 70 13.10 41.52 -14.07
N LYS A 71 14.00 42.00 -14.95
CA LYS A 71 13.98 43.39 -15.44
C LYS A 71 12.72 43.69 -16.25
N SER A 72 12.23 42.74 -17.03
CA SER A 72 10.97 42.89 -17.78
C SER A 72 9.73 42.89 -16.84
N ARG A 73 9.89 42.62 -15.53
CA ARG A 73 8.81 42.42 -14.55
C ARG A 73 7.80 41.35 -15.01
N GLY A 74 8.30 40.31 -15.69
CA GLY A 74 7.48 39.23 -16.21
C GLY A 74 6.64 39.57 -17.45
N ARG A 75 6.84 40.75 -18.08
CA ARG A 75 6.11 41.13 -19.29
C ARG A 75 6.54 40.31 -20.51
N VAL A 76 7.81 39.91 -20.55
CA VAL A 76 8.34 39.02 -21.60
C VAL A 76 8.46 37.61 -21.00
N PRO A 77 7.84 36.59 -21.60
CA PRO A 77 7.97 35.20 -21.12
C PRO A 77 9.42 34.75 -21.11
N LEU A 78 9.81 33.97 -20.10
CA LEU A 78 11.17 33.42 -19.99
C LEU A 78 11.55 32.57 -21.23
N LYS A 79 10.58 31.85 -21.81
CA LYS A 79 10.76 31.08 -23.06
C LYS A 79 11.28 31.95 -24.20
N ASN A 80 10.70 33.14 -24.39
CA ASN A 80 11.10 34.06 -25.46
C ASN A 80 12.50 34.65 -25.19
N ILE A 81 12.79 35.00 -23.93
CA ILE A 81 14.11 35.51 -23.55
C ILE A 81 15.20 34.46 -23.79
N LEU A 82 14.93 33.20 -23.50
CA LEU A 82 15.88 32.12 -23.77
C LEU A 82 16.12 31.91 -25.26
N ALA A 83 15.07 31.95 -26.06
CA ALA A 83 15.19 31.83 -27.53
C ALA A 83 16.04 32.94 -28.17
N GLU A 84 16.15 34.11 -27.53
CA GLU A 84 17.04 35.21 -27.98
C GLU A 84 18.50 35.05 -27.53
N ILE A 85 18.75 34.32 -26.45
CA ILE A 85 20.07 34.22 -25.80
C ILE A 85 20.82 32.94 -26.21
N THR A 86 20.10 31.86 -26.58
CA THR A 86 20.71 30.56 -26.88
C THR A 86 20.02 29.86 -28.05
N ASP A 87 20.82 29.15 -28.87
CA ASP A 87 20.33 28.30 -29.96
C ASP A 87 19.91 26.89 -29.47
N LYS A 88 20.11 26.58 -28.18
CA LYS A 88 19.73 25.27 -27.61
C LYS A 88 18.22 25.18 -27.47
N GLU A 89 17.66 24.00 -27.77
CA GLU A 89 16.24 23.74 -27.61
C GLU A 89 15.81 23.79 -26.14
N THR A 90 14.79 24.61 -25.84
CA THR A 90 14.23 24.76 -24.50
C THR A 90 12.75 24.42 -24.42
N GLU A 91 12.13 24.04 -25.53
CA GLU A 91 10.69 23.71 -25.61
C GLU A 91 10.30 22.54 -24.71
N TRP A 92 11.17 21.53 -24.58
CA TRP A 92 10.96 20.39 -23.68
C TRP A 92 10.67 20.83 -22.24
N PHE A 93 11.27 21.94 -21.79
CA PHE A 93 11.06 22.46 -20.43
C PHE A 93 9.69 23.10 -20.27
N PHE A 94 9.32 24.02 -21.17
CA PHE A 94 8.06 24.77 -21.06
C PHE A 94 6.85 23.96 -21.48
N ASP A 95 6.94 23.18 -22.55
CA ASP A 95 5.80 22.53 -23.20
C ASP A 95 5.59 21.10 -22.71
N THR A 96 6.59 20.49 -22.08
CA THR A 96 6.50 19.13 -21.57
C THR A 96 6.74 19.05 -20.07
N TYR A 97 7.91 19.51 -19.58
CA TYR A 97 8.30 19.36 -18.18
C TYR A 97 7.32 20.04 -17.22
N LEU A 98 6.97 21.31 -17.48
CA LEU A 98 6.07 22.09 -16.62
C LEU A 98 4.57 21.74 -16.80
N THR A 99 4.18 21.18 -17.95
CA THR A 99 2.76 20.95 -18.26
C THR A 99 2.29 19.52 -18.03
N ASP A 100 3.20 18.54 -18.15
CA ASP A 100 2.85 17.13 -17.96
C ASP A 100 2.93 16.73 -16.47
N ARG A 101 1.99 15.88 -16.04
CA ARG A 101 1.94 15.32 -14.68
C ARG A 101 2.88 14.13 -14.51
N GLU A 102 3.41 13.61 -15.57
CA GLU A 102 4.15 12.36 -15.57
C GLU A 102 5.64 12.64 -15.63
N ALA A 103 6.40 12.17 -14.63
CA ALA A 103 7.84 12.28 -14.61
C ALA A 103 8.49 11.55 -15.79
N TYR A 104 9.66 11.99 -16.17
CA TYR A 104 10.52 11.29 -17.12
C TYR A 104 10.93 9.92 -16.58
N ASP A 105 11.14 8.97 -17.49
CA ASP A 105 11.66 7.62 -17.18
C ASP A 105 12.63 7.22 -18.30
N LEU A 106 13.79 7.86 -18.28
CA LEU A 106 14.90 7.52 -19.18
C LEU A 106 15.47 6.15 -18.80
N SER A 107 15.91 5.38 -19.78
CA SER A 107 16.49 4.07 -19.52
C SER A 107 17.49 3.65 -20.58
N ILE A 108 18.56 2.97 -20.16
CA ILE A 108 19.46 2.27 -21.08
C ILE A 108 18.85 0.89 -21.34
N LYS A 109 18.06 0.78 -22.42
CA LYS A 109 17.38 -0.47 -22.81
C LYS A 109 18.36 -1.55 -23.24
N ARG A 110 19.34 -1.18 -24.05
CA ARG A 110 20.30 -2.11 -24.64
C ARG A 110 21.72 -1.58 -24.51
N LEU A 111 22.62 -2.47 -24.16
CA LEU A 111 24.07 -2.23 -24.11
C LEU A 111 24.74 -3.30 -24.95
N ILE A 112 25.51 -2.92 -25.96
CA ILE A 112 26.35 -3.79 -26.76
C ILE A 112 27.79 -3.33 -26.58
N LYS A 113 28.67 -4.24 -26.19
CA LYS A 113 30.08 -3.97 -25.99
C LYS A 113 30.89 -4.34 -27.22
N GLY A 114 31.73 -3.41 -27.68
CA GLY A 114 32.85 -3.68 -28.57
C GLY A 114 34.15 -3.80 -27.77
N GLN A 115 35.29 -3.85 -28.45
CA GLN A 115 36.61 -3.90 -27.81
C GLN A 115 36.94 -2.59 -27.09
N GLU A 116 36.73 -1.45 -27.72
CA GLU A 116 37.04 -0.13 -27.17
C GLU A 116 35.83 0.82 -27.15
N SER A 117 34.69 0.37 -27.66
CA SER A 117 33.46 1.16 -27.71
C SER A 117 32.27 0.42 -27.14
N ILE A 118 31.26 1.19 -26.74
CA ILE A 118 29.95 0.70 -26.34
C ILE A 118 28.88 1.35 -27.22
N ARG A 119 27.89 0.55 -27.61
CA ARG A 119 26.68 1.03 -28.27
C ARG A 119 25.51 0.91 -27.33
N LEU A 120 24.86 2.04 -27.05
CA LEU A 120 23.74 2.18 -26.14
C LEU A 120 22.47 2.49 -26.92
N THR A 121 21.36 1.88 -26.53
CA THR A 121 20.02 2.33 -26.91
C THR A 121 19.38 2.96 -25.69
N VAL A 122 19.18 4.28 -25.72
CA VAL A 122 18.49 5.05 -24.68
C VAL A 122 17.06 5.32 -25.13
N SER A 123 16.13 5.19 -24.21
CA SER A 123 14.71 5.40 -24.45
C SER A 123 14.08 6.15 -23.28
N GLU A 124 13.12 7.02 -23.58
CA GLU A 124 12.20 7.60 -22.60
C GLU A 124 10.84 6.90 -22.74
N LYS A 125 10.28 6.42 -21.61
CA LYS A 125 9.12 5.54 -21.59
C LYS A 125 7.86 6.12 -22.22
N ASN A 126 7.67 7.43 -22.09
CA ASN A 126 6.48 8.13 -22.57
C ASN A 126 6.74 8.87 -23.88
N SER A 127 7.89 8.62 -24.52
CA SER A 127 8.34 9.25 -25.77
C SER A 127 8.39 10.78 -25.71
N LYS A 128 8.75 11.33 -24.55
CA LYS A 128 8.90 12.78 -24.35
C LYS A 128 10.28 13.25 -24.78
N PRO A 129 10.38 14.37 -25.52
CA PRO A 129 11.67 14.97 -25.79
C PRO A 129 12.29 15.52 -24.50
N VAL A 130 13.59 15.29 -24.31
CA VAL A 130 14.38 15.86 -23.23
C VAL A 130 15.87 15.66 -23.53
N PRO A 131 16.71 16.70 -23.48
CA PRO A 131 18.15 16.48 -23.53
C PRO A 131 18.60 15.71 -22.29
N PHE A 132 19.55 14.81 -22.44
CA PHE A 132 20.10 14.09 -21.30
C PHE A 132 21.63 14.01 -21.37
N LYS A 133 22.26 13.85 -20.24
CA LYS A 133 23.71 13.74 -20.13
C LYS A 133 24.09 12.27 -19.96
N LEU A 134 25.01 11.79 -20.80
CA LEU A 134 25.66 10.49 -20.63
C LEU A 134 26.99 10.69 -19.89
N ASP A 135 27.14 9.98 -18.81
CA ASP A 135 28.27 10.05 -17.91
C ASP A 135 29.01 8.70 -17.91
N LEU A 136 30.34 8.73 -18.12
CA LEU A 136 31.24 7.60 -17.88
C LEU A 136 31.93 7.77 -16.53
N ILE A 137 31.87 6.74 -15.71
CA ILE A 137 32.32 6.78 -14.31
C ILE A 137 33.32 5.65 -14.07
N LYS A 138 34.48 6.00 -13.50
CA LYS A 138 35.54 5.07 -13.05
C LYS A 138 35.92 5.41 -11.62
N ASP A 139 36.07 4.40 -10.76
CA ASP A 139 36.48 4.57 -9.35
C ASP A 139 35.69 5.69 -8.64
N ASP A 140 34.35 5.70 -8.88
CA ASP A 140 33.41 6.70 -8.37
C ASP A 140 33.61 8.13 -8.88
N GLN A 141 34.54 8.38 -9.81
CA GLN A 141 34.79 9.68 -10.42
C GLN A 141 34.22 9.75 -11.83
N LEU A 142 33.70 10.93 -12.19
CA LEU A 142 33.26 11.24 -13.55
C LEU A 142 34.50 11.44 -14.44
N ILE A 143 34.68 10.58 -15.45
CA ILE A 143 35.80 10.65 -16.37
C ILE A 143 35.44 11.22 -17.73
N SER A 144 34.17 11.21 -18.12
CA SER A 144 33.66 11.80 -19.36
C SER A 144 32.17 12.10 -19.23
N GLU A 145 31.73 13.20 -19.83
CA GLU A 145 30.33 13.55 -19.96
C GLU A 145 29.99 14.04 -21.36
N LYS A 146 28.78 13.75 -21.80
CA LYS A 146 28.30 14.22 -23.11
C LYS A 146 26.80 14.48 -23.07
N TRP A 147 26.37 15.68 -23.45
CA TRP A 147 24.96 16.00 -23.65
C TRP A 147 24.47 15.44 -24.98
N ILE A 148 23.27 14.86 -24.96
CA ILE A 148 22.58 14.26 -26.11
C ILE A 148 21.19 14.87 -26.19
N GLU A 149 20.82 15.39 -27.32
CA GLU A 149 19.44 15.78 -27.59
C GLU A 149 18.60 14.54 -27.91
N HIS A 150 17.43 14.46 -27.29
CA HIS A 150 16.54 13.31 -27.38
C HIS A 150 15.15 13.75 -27.84
N SER A 151 14.75 13.27 -29.00
CA SER A 151 13.46 13.60 -29.64
C SER A 151 12.26 12.82 -29.14
N GLY A 152 12.40 12.09 -28.03
CA GLY A 152 11.36 11.20 -27.51
C GLY A 152 11.33 9.80 -28.13
N ARG A 153 12.19 9.50 -29.10
CA ARG A 153 12.34 8.16 -29.71
C ARG A 153 13.58 7.45 -29.18
N ASP A 154 13.69 6.15 -29.42
CA ASP A 154 14.91 5.40 -29.08
C ASP A 154 16.11 6.03 -29.77
N THR A 155 17.11 6.43 -28.97
CA THR A 155 18.34 7.07 -29.47
C THR A 155 19.50 6.08 -29.34
N ILE A 156 20.18 5.82 -30.45
CA ILE A 156 21.36 4.94 -30.49
C ILE A 156 22.60 5.79 -30.42
N ILE A 157 23.48 5.50 -29.47
CA ILE A 157 24.68 6.26 -29.17
C ILE A 157 25.87 5.32 -29.12
N GLU A 158 26.96 5.72 -29.75
CA GLU A 158 28.25 5.03 -29.67
C GLU A 158 29.26 5.89 -28.92
N LEU A 159 29.93 5.28 -27.94
CA LEU A 159 30.92 5.94 -27.07
C LEU A 159 32.14 5.06 -26.91
N LYS A 160 33.34 5.68 -26.77
CA LYS A 160 34.53 4.98 -26.28
C LYS A 160 34.37 4.64 -24.82
N THR A 161 34.78 3.44 -24.39
CA THR A 161 34.59 2.96 -23.01
C THR A 161 35.49 3.65 -22.00
N LEU A 162 36.67 4.15 -22.41
CA LEU A 162 37.67 4.80 -21.54
C LEU A 162 37.96 4.01 -20.25
N ASP A 163 37.80 2.67 -20.30
CA ASP A 163 37.95 1.78 -19.14
C ASP A 163 37.01 2.13 -17.96
N ALA A 164 35.85 2.69 -18.24
CA ALA A 164 34.87 3.06 -17.23
C ALA A 164 34.24 1.82 -16.54
N ASP A 165 33.87 1.98 -15.27
CA ASP A 165 33.13 0.98 -14.53
C ASP A 165 31.63 1.03 -14.83
N PHE A 166 31.10 2.24 -14.99
CA PHE A 166 29.68 2.48 -15.24
C PHE A 166 29.46 3.46 -16.36
N VAL A 167 28.35 3.28 -17.07
CA VAL A 167 27.72 4.34 -17.85
C VAL A 167 26.38 4.68 -17.18
N ALA A 168 26.12 5.99 -17.10
CA ALA A 168 24.91 6.49 -16.46
C ALA A 168 24.26 7.60 -17.30
N ILE A 169 22.92 7.69 -17.22
CA ILE A 169 22.17 8.85 -17.69
C ILE A 169 21.94 9.76 -16.47
N ASN A 170 22.26 11.04 -16.60
CA ASN A 170 22.02 12.07 -15.59
C ASN A 170 22.49 11.65 -14.18
N SER A 171 23.78 11.31 -14.04
CA SER A 171 24.33 10.83 -12.76
C SER A 171 24.20 11.85 -11.62
N ASN A 172 24.10 13.15 -11.95
CA ASN A 172 23.93 14.27 -11.02
C ASN A 172 22.52 14.38 -10.40
N ARG A 173 21.55 13.57 -10.83
CA ARG A 173 20.18 13.50 -10.29
C ARG A 173 19.34 14.78 -10.39
N PHE A 174 19.69 15.74 -11.22
CA PHE A 174 18.93 17.01 -11.29
C PHE A 174 17.57 16.84 -11.97
N LEU A 175 17.44 16.01 -12.99
CA LEU A 175 16.15 15.70 -13.59
C LEU A 175 15.37 14.75 -12.66
N PRO A 176 14.17 15.09 -12.19
CA PRO A 176 13.31 14.14 -11.48
C PRO A 176 12.88 13.00 -12.40
N GLU A 177 13.15 11.76 -11.98
CA GLU A 177 12.86 10.56 -12.77
C GLU A 177 12.14 9.51 -11.95
N LYS A 178 11.28 8.74 -12.64
CA LYS A 178 10.45 7.70 -12.02
C LYS A 178 11.27 6.48 -11.61
N ASN A 179 12.29 6.12 -12.39
CA ASN A 179 13.08 4.91 -12.14
C ASN A 179 14.56 5.14 -12.48
N ARG A 180 15.29 5.80 -11.60
CA ARG A 180 16.72 6.04 -11.77
C ARG A 180 17.62 4.79 -11.87
N PRO A 181 17.32 3.66 -11.20
CA PRO A 181 18.13 2.46 -11.33
C PRO A 181 18.32 1.95 -12.77
N ASN A 182 17.36 2.18 -13.69
CA ASN A 182 17.45 1.74 -15.08
C ASN A 182 18.39 2.62 -15.95
N ASN A 183 18.79 3.78 -15.42
CA ASN A 183 19.74 4.70 -16.07
C ASN A 183 21.21 4.23 -15.95
N TRP A 184 21.49 3.27 -15.08
CA TRP A 184 22.84 2.85 -14.77
C TRP A 184 23.14 1.45 -15.28
N LYS A 185 24.26 1.28 -16.01
CA LYS A 185 24.76 -0.03 -16.42
C LYS A 185 26.20 -0.21 -15.96
N TYR A 186 26.52 -1.42 -15.48
CA TYR A 186 27.87 -1.81 -15.10
C TYR A 186 28.63 -2.35 -16.30
N LEU A 187 29.74 -1.72 -16.64
CA LEU A 187 30.48 -2.03 -17.87
C LEU A 187 31.42 -3.23 -17.71
N LYS A 188 31.81 -3.62 -16.49
CA LYS A 188 32.66 -4.81 -16.29
C LYS A 188 31.87 -6.13 -16.26
N SER A 189 30.53 -6.09 -16.32
CA SER A 189 29.68 -7.27 -16.52
C SER A 189 29.22 -7.38 -17.98
N ASN A 190 29.23 -8.59 -18.56
CA ASN A 190 28.77 -8.79 -19.94
C ASN A 190 27.29 -8.48 -20.14
N SER A 191 26.46 -8.67 -19.14
CA SER A 191 25.01 -8.36 -19.16
C SER A 191 24.68 -6.93 -18.78
N GLY A 192 25.65 -6.11 -18.34
CA GLY A 192 25.41 -4.78 -17.77
C GLY A 192 24.73 -4.81 -16.39
N LEU A 193 24.58 -5.99 -15.78
CA LEU A 193 23.97 -6.13 -14.46
C LEU A 193 24.91 -5.60 -13.38
N LYS A 194 24.34 -4.79 -12.50
CA LYS A 194 25.05 -4.22 -11.35
C LYS A 194 25.31 -5.28 -10.27
N PRO A 195 26.45 -5.20 -9.55
CA PRO A 195 26.75 -6.11 -8.46
C PRO A 195 25.69 -6.06 -7.36
N LEU A 196 25.40 -7.20 -6.73
CA LEU A 196 24.52 -7.30 -5.58
C LEU A 196 25.21 -6.74 -4.33
N LYS A 197 24.45 -6.00 -3.51
CA LYS A 197 24.90 -5.51 -2.19
C LYS A 197 23.87 -5.86 -1.14
N LEU A 198 24.28 -6.62 -0.14
CA LEU A 198 23.52 -6.82 1.09
C LEU A 198 23.83 -5.66 2.05
N THR A 199 22.80 -5.02 2.58
CA THR A 199 22.93 -3.85 3.46
C THR A 199 22.10 -4.09 4.74
N PHE A 200 22.76 -3.98 5.89
CA PHE A 200 22.07 -4.05 7.17
C PHE A 200 21.21 -2.80 7.34
N TYR A 201 19.95 -3.00 7.65
CA TYR A 201 18.95 -1.98 7.97
C TYR A 201 19.07 -0.70 7.13
N GLY A 202 18.33 -0.60 6.06
CA GLY A 202 18.40 0.58 5.19
C GLY A 202 17.20 0.71 4.27
N ASP A 203 17.11 1.90 3.69
CA ASP A 203 16.09 2.27 2.71
C ASP A 203 16.63 3.26 1.66
N SER A 204 17.93 3.61 1.79
CA SER A 204 18.59 4.56 0.90
C SER A 204 19.00 3.90 -0.41
N GLU A 205 18.84 4.64 -1.51
CA GLU A 205 19.13 4.16 -2.85
C GLU A 205 20.62 4.27 -3.19
N ASN A 206 21.22 3.16 -3.63
CA ASN A 206 22.52 3.14 -4.28
C ASN A 206 22.35 2.74 -5.74
N LEU A 207 22.55 3.68 -6.66
CA LEU A 207 22.33 3.47 -8.10
C LEU A 207 23.36 2.54 -8.75
N LYS A 208 24.55 2.36 -8.14
CA LYS A 208 25.64 1.52 -8.63
C LYS A 208 25.50 0.05 -8.24
N ARG A 209 24.54 -0.30 -7.38
CA ARG A 209 24.35 -1.65 -6.83
C ARG A 209 22.90 -2.10 -6.90
N ASN A 210 22.68 -3.39 -7.09
CA ASN A 210 21.41 -4.02 -6.78
C ASN A 210 21.38 -4.30 -5.27
N GLN A 211 20.45 -3.69 -4.54
CA GLN A 211 20.44 -3.75 -3.08
C GLN A 211 19.36 -4.68 -2.57
N LEU A 212 19.74 -5.51 -1.61
CA LEU A 212 18.85 -6.17 -0.67
C LEU A 212 19.20 -5.69 0.74
N PHE A 213 18.18 -5.36 1.50
CA PHE A 213 18.30 -4.97 2.90
C PHE A 213 17.96 -6.15 3.78
N TYR A 214 18.55 -6.22 4.97
CA TYR A 214 18.22 -7.23 5.95
C TYR A 214 18.32 -6.67 7.37
N HIS A 215 17.50 -7.20 8.28
CA HIS A 215 17.61 -6.96 9.72
C HIS A 215 16.94 -8.11 10.49
N PRO A 216 17.37 -8.35 11.73
CA PRO A 216 16.72 -9.34 12.59
C PRO A 216 15.28 -8.89 12.89
N ILE A 217 14.39 -9.86 13.00
CA ILE A 217 13.00 -9.69 13.42
C ILE A 217 12.64 -10.71 14.47
N SER A 218 11.68 -10.37 15.30
CA SER A 218 11.06 -11.27 16.24
C SER A 218 9.55 -11.03 16.26
N ASP A 219 8.79 -12.07 16.50
CA ASP A 219 7.34 -12.02 16.59
C ASP A 219 6.87 -12.97 17.68
N PHE A 220 5.61 -12.88 18.04
CA PHE A 220 4.99 -13.75 19.04
C PHE A 220 3.57 -14.11 18.60
N ASN A 221 3.23 -15.39 18.73
CA ASN A 221 1.85 -15.84 18.75
C ASN A 221 1.66 -16.95 19.80
N ALA A 222 0.42 -17.22 20.17
CA ALA A 222 0.11 -18.13 21.27
C ALA A 222 0.53 -19.58 20.99
N TYR A 223 0.61 -19.98 19.73
CA TYR A 223 0.92 -21.35 19.32
C TYR A 223 2.39 -21.54 19.02
N ASP A 224 2.98 -20.70 18.18
CA ASP A 224 4.41 -20.71 17.86
C ASP A 224 5.30 -20.25 19.02
N GLY A 225 4.71 -19.55 20.02
CA GLY A 225 5.46 -18.89 21.06
C GLY A 225 6.28 -17.71 20.47
N PHE A 226 7.47 -17.50 21.02
CA PHE A 226 8.40 -16.52 20.47
C PHE A 226 9.05 -17.07 19.19
N THR A 227 9.07 -16.26 18.14
CA THR A 227 9.74 -16.57 16.89
C THR A 227 10.85 -15.57 16.62
N GLY A 228 12.01 -16.06 16.19
CA GLY A 228 13.14 -15.25 15.80
C GLY A 228 13.55 -15.51 14.36
N GLY A 229 14.00 -14.48 13.67
CA GLY A 229 14.37 -14.64 12.27
C GLY A 229 14.99 -13.40 11.65
N MET A 230 14.90 -13.32 10.34
CA MET A 230 15.45 -12.23 9.55
C MET A 230 14.46 -11.75 8.51
N ARG A 231 14.31 -10.44 8.38
CA ARG A 231 13.64 -9.84 7.25
C ARG A 231 14.65 -9.55 6.15
N ILE A 232 14.35 -9.96 4.92
CA ILE A 232 15.13 -9.66 3.70
C ILE A 232 14.21 -8.95 2.72
N TYR A 233 14.58 -7.74 2.30
CA TYR A 233 13.68 -6.92 1.49
C TYR A 233 14.44 -5.97 0.55
N ASN A 234 13.75 -5.43 -0.46
CA ASN A 234 14.27 -4.39 -1.34
C ASN A 234 13.43 -3.11 -1.31
N THR A 235 12.46 -3.00 -0.41
CA THR A 235 11.62 -1.79 -0.28
C THR A 235 12.46 -0.59 0.13
N ARG A 236 12.16 0.56 -0.45
CA ARG A 236 12.85 1.83 -0.21
C ARG A 236 11.82 2.92 0.10
N VAL A 237 12.29 4.09 0.55
CA VAL A 237 11.45 5.29 0.72
C VAL A 237 10.69 5.61 -0.57
N LYS A 238 11.37 5.51 -1.71
CA LYS A 238 10.71 5.61 -3.02
C LYS A 238 10.17 4.24 -3.44
N ASN A 239 8.90 4.22 -3.85
CA ASN A 239 8.26 3.01 -4.35
C ASN A 239 9.01 2.41 -5.53
N GLN A 240 9.30 1.12 -5.46
CA GLN A 240 9.90 0.36 -6.56
C GLN A 240 8.81 -0.28 -7.42
N PRO A 241 9.04 -0.48 -8.73
CA PRO A 241 8.13 -1.25 -9.57
C PRO A 241 7.97 -2.69 -9.08
N PHE A 242 9.06 -3.32 -8.66
CA PHE A 242 9.09 -4.67 -8.11
C PHE A 242 9.66 -4.67 -6.70
N GLU A 243 8.93 -5.28 -5.77
CA GLU A 243 9.33 -5.41 -4.38
C GLU A 243 9.21 -6.85 -3.90
N ILE A 244 10.18 -7.24 -3.08
CA ILE A 244 10.18 -8.49 -2.32
C ILE A 244 10.30 -8.17 -0.84
N ASP A 245 9.69 -9.01 0.00
CA ASP A 245 9.71 -8.91 1.45
C ASP A 245 9.57 -10.33 2.02
N LEU A 246 10.66 -10.86 2.58
CA LEU A 246 10.78 -12.24 3.06
C LEU A 246 11.06 -12.20 4.56
N HIS A 247 10.30 -12.96 5.33
CA HIS A 247 10.40 -13.09 6.79
C HIS A 247 10.58 -14.54 7.21
N PRO A 248 11.69 -15.23 6.88
CA PRO A 248 11.98 -16.53 7.45
C PRO A 248 12.21 -16.41 8.96
N GLN A 249 11.49 -17.19 9.75
CA GLN A 249 11.53 -17.22 11.19
C GLN A 249 11.56 -18.66 11.71
N TYR A 250 12.05 -18.85 12.90
CA TYR A 250 12.05 -20.12 13.62
C TYR A 250 11.21 -20.01 14.89
N SER A 251 10.22 -20.89 15.03
CA SER A 251 9.40 -21.03 16.23
C SER A 251 10.18 -21.78 17.30
N LEU A 252 10.35 -21.15 18.46
CA LEU A 252 11.04 -21.80 19.59
C LEU A 252 10.17 -22.87 20.25
N LYS A 253 8.85 -22.69 20.27
CA LYS A 253 7.92 -23.63 20.90
C LYS A 253 7.66 -24.85 20.02
N GLU A 254 7.38 -24.65 18.74
CA GLU A 254 7.05 -25.71 17.79
C GLU A 254 8.30 -26.27 17.05
N GLN A 255 9.49 -25.73 17.36
CA GLN A 255 10.78 -26.14 16.80
C GLN A 255 10.78 -26.29 15.27
N SER A 256 10.11 -25.38 14.58
CA SER A 256 9.92 -25.45 13.13
C SER A 256 10.08 -24.10 12.46
N MET A 257 10.39 -24.14 11.14
CA MET A 257 10.44 -22.92 10.33
C MET A 257 9.02 -22.42 10.04
N VAL A 258 8.81 -21.13 10.32
CA VAL A 258 7.57 -20.40 10.07
C VAL A 258 7.89 -19.10 9.34
N GLY A 259 6.90 -18.35 8.91
CA GLY A 259 7.17 -17.04 8.36
C GLY A 259 6.21 -16.58 7.28
N PHE A 260 6.65 -15.55 6.60
CA PHE A 260 5.86 -14.81 5.63
C PHE A 260 6.73 -14.41 4.44
N PHE A 261 6.13 -14.39 3.26
CA PHE A 261 6.74 -13.72 2.11
C PHE A 261 5.69 -12.93 1.33
N ARG A 262 6.15 -11.88 0.67
CA ARG A 262 5.37 -11.10 -0.27
C ARG A 262 6.24 -10.61 -1.42
N THR A 263 5.77 -10.83 -2.64
CA THR A 263 6.26 -10.11 -3.80
C THR A 263 5.17 -9.18 -4.32
N ARG A 264 5.57 -8.05 -4.87
CA ARG A 264 4.64 -7.06 -5.41
C ARG A 264 5.21 -6.44 -6.68
N TYR A 265 4.38 -6.35 -7.71
CA TYR A 265 4.68 -5.58 -8.91
C TYR A 265 3.64 -4.47 -9.10
N ARG A 266 4.10 -3.25 -9.38
CA ARG A 266 3.26 -2.05 -9.51
C ARG A 266 3.24 -1.52 -10.93
N PHE A 267 2.04 -1.22 -11.41
CA PHE A 267 1.78 -0.48 -12.65
C PHE A 267 1.09 0.83 -12.29
N ILE A 268 1.78 1.95 -12.44
CA ILE A 268 1.23 3.28 -12.15
C ILE A 268 0.80 3.93 -13.47
N ASN A 269 -0.44 4.43 -13.52
CA ASN A 269 -0.97 5.20 -14.63
C ASN A 269 -1.39 6.59 -14.12
N HIS A 270 -0.68 7.61 -14.54
CA HIS A 270 -0.92 9.00 -14.10
C HIS A 270 -2.14 9.65 -14.79
N LYS A 271 -2.50 9.17 -15.99
CA LYS A 271 -3.53 9.76 -16.86
C LYS A 271 -4.91 9.13 -16.70
N SER A 272 -5.07 8.13 -15.84
CA SER A 272 -6.32 7.38 -15.66
C SER A 272 -6.90 7.52 -14.25
N LYS A 273 -8.23 7.39 -14.15
CA LYS A 273 -8.89 7.19 -12.85
C LYS A 273 -8.42 5.90 -12.17
N ASN A 274 -8.13 4.85 -12.95
CA ASN A 274 -7.38 3.68 -12.48
C ASN A 274 -5.89 4.04 -12.42
N TYR A 275 -5.47 4.62 -11.30
CA TYR A 275 -4.14 5.22 -11.18
C TYR A 275 -3.05 4.24 -10.76
N LEU A 276 -3.42 3.06 -10.23
CA LEU A 276 -2.47 2.07 -9.74
C LEU A 276 -3.07 0.67 -9.88
N ASN A 277 -2.31 -0.23 -10.50
CA ASN A 277 -2.57 -1.65 -10.49
C ASN A 277 -1.42 -2.38 -9.81
N GLN A 278 -1.71 -3.45 -9.08
CA GLN A 278 -0.71 -4.22 -8.36
C GLN A 278 -0.96 -5.72 -8.49
N LEU A 279 0.09 -6.45 -8.80
CA LEU A 279 0.14 -7.90 -8.67
C LEU A 279 0.86 -8.25 -7.38
N PHE A 280 0.32 -9.17 -6.62
CA PHE A 280 0.92 -9.71 -5.41
C PHE A 280 0.99 -11.23 -5.48
N LEU A 281 2.04 -11.76 -4.89
CA LEU A 281 2.08 -13.13 -4.42
C LEU A 281 2.48 -13.09 -2.96
N THR A 282 1.59 -13.58 -2.09
CA THR A 282 1.79 -13.61 -0.64
C THR A 282 1.75 -15.04 -0.16
N GLY A 283 2.64 -15.40 0.75
CA GLY A 283 2.59 -16.68 1.44
C GLY A 283 2.83 -16.53 2.93
N LYS A 284 2.18 -17.36 3.72
CA LYS A 284 2.30 -17.43 5.17
C LYS A 284 2.34 -18.89 5.59
N SER A 285 3.11 -19.18 6.64
CA SER A 285 3.10 -20.49 7.28
C SER A 285 3.34 -20.31 8.77
N TYR A 286 2.34 -20.65 9.60
CA TYR A 286 2.36 -20.52 11.05
C TYR A 286 1.46 -21.59 11.69
N HIS A 287 1.59 -21.79 12.99
CA HIS A 287 0.67 -22.64 13.73
C HIS A 287 -0.60 -21.87 14.10
N TYR A 288 -1.75 -22.50 13.88
CA TYR A 288 -3.08 -21.97 14.21
C TYR A 288 -3.69 -22.64 15.44
N ASN A 289 -3.10 -23.76 15.86
CA ASN A 289 -3.35 -24.45 17.13
C ASN A 289 -2.07 -25.20 17.54
N THR A 290 -2.03 -25.80 18.73
CA THR A 290 -0.89 -26.59 19.23
C THR A 290 -0.60 -27.75 18.26
N ASN A 291 0.62 -27.84 17.76
CA ASN A 291 1.07 -28.81 16.75
C ASN A 291 0.26 -28.81 15.45
N LEU A 292 -0.55 -27.77 15.18
CA LEU A 292 -1.34 -27.67 13.95
C LEU A 292 -0.91 -26.43 13.16
N ARG A 293 -0.37 -26.68 11.99
CA ARG A 293 0.17 -25.66 11.08
C ARG A 293 -0.75 -25.37 9.92
N TYR A 294 -0.75 -24.16 9.45
CA TYR A 294 -1.31 -23.79 8.16
C TYR A 294 -0.26 -23.16 7.26
N THR A 295 -0.43 -23.37 5.97
CA THR A 295 0.27 -22.64 4.91
C THR A 295 -0.76 -22.05 3.97
N SER A 296 -0.63 -20.76 3.68
CA SER A 296 -1.52 -20.06 2.75
C SER A 296 -0.69 -19.42 1.65
N ILE A 297 -1.07 -19.65 0.38
CA ILE A 297 -0.47 -19.02 -0.80
C ILE A 297 -1.56 -18.26 -1.53
N GLN A 298 -1.34 -16.97 -1.75
CA GLN A 298 -2.34 -16.06 -2.26
C GLN A 298 -1.78 -15.20 -3.40
N PRO A 299 -1.91 -15.60 -4.67
CA PRO A 299 -1.80 -14.67 -5.78
C PRO A 299 -3.00 -13.71 -5.77
N SER A 300 -2.76 -12.43 -6.07
CA SER A 300 -3.81 -11.42 -6.12
C SER A 300 -3.51 -10.28 -7.08
N PHE A 301 -4.57 -9.68 -7.60
CA PHE A 301 -4.53 -8.51 -8.45
C PHE A 301 -5.42 -7.43 -7.87
N SER A 302 -4.87 -6.22 -7.72
CA SER A 302 -5.58 -5.07 -7.17
C SER A 302 -5.59 -3.91 -8.15
N MET A 303 -6.74 -3.28 -8.31
CA MET A 303 -6.95 -2.07 -9.11
C MET A 303 -7.45 -0.94 -8.21
N TYR A 304 -6.72 0.17 -8.19
CA TYR A 304 -7.04 1.34 -7.38
C TYR A 304 -7.55 2.48 -8.25
N PHE A 305 -8.66 3.08 -7.84
CA PHE A 305 -9.30 4.17 -8.55
C PHE A 305 -9.43 5.41 -7.66
N ARG A 306 -9.26 6.57 -8.27
CA ARG A 306 -9.52 7.88 -7.67
C ARG A 306 -10.05 8.86 -8.72
N PRO A 307 -10.77 9.92 -8.33
CA PRO A 307 -11.08 11.04 -9.23
C PRO A 307 -9.80 11.74 -9.72
N TYR A 308 -9.92 12.45 -10.83
CA TYR A 308 -8.84 13.32 -11.32
C TYR A 308 -8.54 14.47 -10.33
N ASP A 309 -9.56 14.98 -9.67
CA ASP A 309 -9.37 15.94 -8.57
C ASP A 309 -8.76 15.24 -7.36
N LEU A 310 -7.48 15.53 -7.09
CA LEU A 310 -6.75 14.94 -5.97
C LEU A 310 -7.23 15.45 -4.59
N ARG A 311 -8.04 16.51 -4.54
CA ARG A 311 -8.69 17.00 -3.31
C ARG A 311 -9.85 16.12 -2.90
N SER A 312 -10.43 15.36 -3.83
CA SER A 312 -11.51 14.41 -3.53
C SER A 312 -11.03 13.29 -2.62
N ASN A 313 -11.85 12.95 -1.62
CA ASN A 313 -11.60 11.83 -0.70
C ASN A 313 -12.09 10.48 -1.26
N LYS A 314 -12.80 10.47 -2.38
CA LYS A 314 -13.33 9.25 -2.98
C LYS A 314 -12.20 8.32 -3.44
N ARG A 315 -12.25 7.07 -3.00
CA ARG A 315 -11.31 6.00 -3.40
C ARG A 315 -12.08 4.72 -3.64
N GLN A 316 -11.62 3.94 -4.62
CA GLN A 316 -12.15 2.60 -4.85
C GLN A 316 -11.00 1.62 -5.04
N LEU A 317 -11.24 0.41 -4.59
CA LEU A 317 -10.34 -0.73 -4.76
C LEU A 317 -11.16 -1.92 -5.28
N PHE A 318 -10.72 -2.51 -6.38
CA PHE A 318 -11.11 -3.85 -6.78
C PHE A 318 -9.93 -4.78 -6.55
N ASN A 319 -10.19 -5.90 -5.89
CA ASN A 319 -9.17 -6.91 -5.64
C ASN A 319 -9.72 -8.29 -6.01
N ILE A 320 -8.94 -9.05 -6.74
CA ILE A 320 -9.18 -10.46 -7.04
C ILE A 320 -8.05 -11.24 -6.40
N SER A 321 -8.36 -12.18 -5.54
CA SER A 321 -7.40 -13.00 -4.81
C SER A 321 -7.79 -14.47 -4.90
N TRP A 322 -6.81 -15.32 -5.10
CA TRP A 322 -6.98 -16.77 -5.03
C TRP A 322 -6.27 -17.29 -3.78
N PHE A 323 -7.03 -17.66 -2.77
CA PHE A 323 -6.50 -18.23 -1.53
C PHE A 323 -6.38 -19.73 -1.68
N ASN A 324 -5.16 -20.27 -1.54
CA ASN A 324 -4.91 -21.68 -1.40
C ASN A 324 -4.43 -21.92 0.02
N VAL A 325 -5.18 -22.69 0.77
CA VAL A 325 -4.93 -23.01 2.18
C VAL A 325 -4.64 -24.48 2.29
N PHE A 326 -3.52 -24.79 2.95
CA PHE A 326 -3.07 -26.13 3.33
C PHE A 326 -2.87 -26.10 4.83
N ARG A 327 -3.55 -26.96 5.57
CA ARG A 327 -3.45 -27.00 7.04
C ARG A 327 -3.37 -28.41 7.55
N ASP A 328 -2.74 -28.60 8.70
CA ASP A 328 -2.79 -29.85 9.42
C ASP A 328 -4.24 -30.12 9.87
N ARG A 329 -4.62 -31.37 9.88
CA ARG A 329 -6.00 -31.77 10.19
C ARG A 329 -6.27 -31.64 11.69
N ASP A 330 -7.16 -30.74 12.06
CA ASP A 330 -7.71 -30.67 13.41
C ASP A 330 -8.81 -31.71 13.57
N PRO A 331 -8.72 -32.63 14.55
CA PRO A 331 -9.77 -33.63 14.80
C PRO A 331 -11.15 -33.03 15.09
N ASN A 332 -11.21 -31.78 15.56
CA ASN A 332 -12.45 -31.08 15.88
C ASN A 332 -13.07 -30.38 14.66
N ILE A 333 -12.34 -30.30 13.54
CA ILE A 333 -12.80 -29.66 12.30
C ILE A 333 -12.95 -30.73 11.23
N GLN A 334 -14.19 -30.99 10.82
CA GLN A 334 -14.47 -32.05 9.85
C GLN A 334 -14.25 -31.65 8.38
N VAL A 335 -14.20 -30.34 8.11
CA VAL A 335 -13.92 -29.82 6.77
C VAL A 335 -12.54 -30.23 6.29
N SER A 336 -12.39 -30.48 4.98
CA SER A 336 -11.09 -30.77 4.37
C SER A 336 -10.02 -29.79 4.84
N PRO A 337 -8.84 -30.25 5.23
CA PRO A 337 -7.74 -29.36 5.63
C PRO A 337 -7.26 -28.47 4.48
N ASP A 338 -7.37 -28.98 3.25
CA ASP A 338 -6.93 -28.28 2.05
C ASP A 338 -8.13 -27.75 1.26
N TYR A 339 -8.11 -26.47 0.96
CA TYR A 339 -9.15 -25.82 0.16
C TYR A 339 -8.64 -24.58 -0.54
N SER A 340 -9.35 -24.18 -1.60
CA SER A 340 -9.09 -22.98 -2.37
C SER A 340 -10.34 -22.11 -2.45
N VAL A 341 -10.16 -20.79 -2.31
CA VAL A 341 -11.25 -19.81 -2.38
C VAL A 341 -10.86 -18.66 -3.30
N LEU A 342 -11.66 -18.44 -4.33
CA LEU A 342 -11.62 -17.21 -5.12
C LEU A 342 -12.35 -16.11 -4.34
N ASN A 343 -11.68 -15.00 -4.09
CA ASN A 343 -12.23 -13.84 -3.41
C ASN A 343 -12.19 -12.63 -4.34
N ILE A 344 -13.34 -12.01 -4.57
CA ILE A 344 -13.48 -10.77 -5.36
C ILE A 344 -14.05 -9.70 -4.44
N LEU A 345 -13.25 -8.70 -4.15
CA LEU A 345 -13.57 -7.60 -3.25
C LEU A 345 -13.67 -6.28 -4.01
N HIS A 346 -14.78 -5.57 -3.83
CA HIS A 346 -14.88 -4.14 -4.14
C HIS A 346 -15.00 -3.34 -2.84
N ARG A 347 -14.16 -2.33 -2.71
CA ARG A 347 -14.19 -1.40 -1.58
C ARG A 347 -14.35 0.03 -2.09
N TYR A 348 -15.28 0.76 -1.52
CA TYR A 348 -15.45 2.19 -1.74
C TYR A 348 -15.24 2.93 -0.41
N ASN A 349 -14.53 4.05 -0.47
CA ASN A 349 -14.33 4.94 0.66
C ASN A 349 -14.53 6.40 0.23
N ASN A 350 -15.23 7.16 1.07
CA ASN A 350 -15.36 8.61 0.95
C ASN A 350 -15.35 9.20 2.37
N SER A 351 -14.15 9.42 2.90
CA SER A 351 -13.97 9.79 4.30
C SER A 351 -13.17 11.08 4.43
N ASP A 352 -13.59 11.93 5.34
CA ASP A 352 -12.89 13.15 5.76
C ASP A 352 -12.64 13.12 7.28
N ALA A 353 -12.20 14.23 7.86
CA ALA A 353 -11.93 14.34 9.28
C ALA A 353 -13.19 14.21 10.17
N VAL A 354 -14.37 14.51 9.64
CA VAL A 354 -15.65 14.52 10.37
C VAL A 354 -16.52 13.32 10.02
N ASN A 355 -16.56 12.96 8.73
CA ASN A 355 -17.42 11.90 8.23
C ASN A 355 -16.56 10.76 7.67
N VAL A 356 -16.89 9.54 8.04
CA VAL A 356 -16.33 8.32 7.45
C VAL A 356 -17.46 7.56 6.79
N PHE A 357 -17.33 7.29 5.49
CA PHE A 357 -18.25 6.43 4.76
C PHE A 357 -17.46 5.42 3.95
N ALA A 358 -17.66 4.15 4.24
CA ALA A 358 -16.98 3.06 3.56
C ALA A 358 -17.94 1.89 3.28
N THR A 359 -17.81 1.29 2.10
CA THR A 359 -18.54 0.06 1.75
C THR A 359 -17.59 -1.01 1.27
N ASN A 360 -17.92 -2.27 1.58
CA ASN A 360 -17.25 -3.45 1.05
C ASN A 360 -18.30 -4.38 0.46
N SER A 361 -18.10 -4.81 -0.78
CA SER A 361 -18.85 -5.88 -1.43
C SER A 361 -17.89 -7.01 -1.72
N ASN A 362 -18.22 -8.22 -1.37
CA ASN A 362 -17.34 -9.36 -1.50
C ASN A 362 -18.07 -10.58 -2.02
N VAL A 363 -17.43 -11.28 -2.95
CA VAL A 363 -17.85 -12.59 -3.45
C VAL A 363 -16.75 -13.58 -3.10
N GLU A 364 -17.11 -14.69 -2.48
CA GLU A 364 -16.23 -15.82 -2.24
C GLU A 364 -16.81 -17.05 -2.93
N ALA A 365 -15.95 -17.77 -3.65
CA ALA A 365 -16.34 -18.94 -4.41
C ALA A 365 -15.29 -20.05 -4.23
N SER A 366 -15.76 -21.24 -3.89
CA SER A 366 -15.00 -22.48 -3.82
C SER A 366 -15.83 -23.63 -4.41
N ASN A 367 -15.30 -24.84 -4.41
CA ASN A 367 -16.08 -26.03 -4.77
C ASN A 367 -17.21 -26.30 -3.78
N GLU A 368 -16.98 -25.97 -2.48
CA GLU A 368 -17.89 -26.29 -1.39
C GLU A 368 -18.98 -25.24 -1.22
N PHE A 369 -18.66 -23.98 -1.48
CA PHE A 369 -19.60 -22.88 -1.28
C PHE A 369 -19.35 -21.70 -2.22
N GLY A 370 -20.40 -20.91 -2.43
CA GLY A 370 -20.31 -19.56 -2.96
C GLY A 370 -21.16 -18.63 -2.11
N LYS A 371 -20.55 -17.52 -1.67
CA LYS A 371 -21.28 -16.53 -0.88
C LYS A 371 -20.97 -15.10 -1.33
N PHE A 372 -21.97 -14.26 -1.21
CA PHE A 372 -21.85 -12.82 -1.39
C PHE A 372 -22.14 -12.14 -0.06
N TYR A 373 -21.38 -11.11 0.25
CA TYR A 373 -21.72 -10.24 1.36
C TYR A 373 -21.35 -8.79 1.08
N PHE A 374 -22.12 -7.92 1.73
CA PHE A 374 -21.97 -6.47 1.66
C PHE A 374 -21.88 -5.93 3.07
N SER A 375 -21.01 -4.96 3.29
CA SER A 375 -21.01 -4.17 4.52
C SER A 375 -20.81 -2.69 4.22
N THR A 376 -21.46 -1.84 5.01
CA THR A 376 -21.26 -0.39 4.96
C THR A 376 -21.02 0.14 6.36
N ASN A 377 -20.13 1.10 6.48
CA ASN A 377 -19.78 1.78 7.72
C ASN A 377 -19.97 3.28 7.53
N TYR A 378 -20.73 3.88 8.42
CA TYR A 378 -20.85 5.33 8.51
C TYR A 378 -20.48 5.78 9.92
N ARG A 379 -19.63 6.80 10.02
CA ARG A 379 -19.25 7.42 11.28
C ARG A 379 -19.24 8.94 11.13
N LYS A 380 -19.81 9.63 12.10
CA LYS A 380 -19.83 11.09 12.16
C LYS A 380 -19.28 11.57 13.50
N LEU A 381 -18.31 12.51 13.43
CA LEU A 381 -17.80 13.21 14.59
C LEU A 381 -18.52 14.56 14.71
N PHE A 382 -19.08 14.83 15.89
CA PHE A 382 -19.74 16.08 16.18
C PHE A 382 -18.78 17.12 16.80
N PRO A 383 -19.10 18.42 16.72
CA PRO A 383 -18.27 19.47 17.35
C PRO A 383 -18.08 19.29 18.87
N SER A 384 -19.00 18.60 19.53
CA SER A 384 -18.91 18.22 20.94
C SER A 384 -17.84 17.17 21.27
N GLY A 385 -17.14 16.63 20.26
CA GLY A 385 -16.22 15.51 20.40
C GLY A 385 -16.90 14.14 20.51
N ARG A 386 -18.22 14.09 20.52
CA ARG A 386 -18.99 12.84 20.50
C ARG A 386 -19.04 12.29 19.08
N GLN A 387 -19.19 10.98 18.95
CA GLN A 387 -19.37 10.35 17.63
C GLN A 387 -20.65 9.52 17.58
N PHE A 388 -21.15 9.35 16.36
CA PHE A 388 -22.18 8.39 16.00
C PHE A 388 -21.58 7.44 14.95
N ALA A 389 -21.75 6.16 15.14
CA ALA A 389 -21.31 5.16 14.17
C ALA A 389 -22.43 4.15 13.91
N VAL A 390 -22.56 3.74 12.66
CA VAL A 390 -23.46 2.65 12.27
C VAL A 390 -22.78 1.78 11.23
N ARG A 391 -22.94 0.48 11.38
CA ARG A 391 -22.49 -0.53 10.43
C ARG A 391 -23.68 -1.40 10.05
N LEU A 392 -23.83 -1.66 8.76
CA LEU A 392 -24.74 -2.65 8.21
C LEU A 392 -23.92 -3.79 7.60
N PHE A 393 -24.34 -5.02 7.83
CA PHE A 393 -23.85 -6.21 7.14
C PHE A 393 -25.03 -6.98 6.56
N ALA A 394 -24.88 -7.52 5.34
CA ALA A 394 -25.81 -8.43 4.73
C ALA A 394 -25.03 -9.47 3.93
N GLY A 395 -25.24 -10.74 4.21
CA GLY A 395 -24.58 -11.85 3.52
C GLY A 395 -25.56 -12.97 3.18
N LYS A 396 -25.29 -13.63 2.03
CA LYS A 396 -26.09 -14.76 1.57
C LYS A 396 -25.19 -15.80 0.89
N PHE A 397 -25.47 -17.07 1.15
CA PHE A 397 -24.92 -18.16 0.35
C PHE A 397 -25.65 -18.25 -0.99
N LEU A 398 -24.90 -18.27 -2.07
CA LEU A 398 -25.38 -18.47 -3.44
C LEU A 398 -25.53 -19.96 -3.73
N TRP A 399 -24.57 -20.75 -3.26
CA TRP A 399 -24.64 -22.22 -3.15
C TRP A 399 -23.83 -22.63 -1.92
N ASN A 400 -24.18 -23.78 -1.38
CA ASN A 400 -23.50 -24.34 -0.22
C ASN A 400 -23.66 -25.87 -0.28
N ASN A 401 -22.59 -26.58 -0.64
CA ASN A 401 -22.53 -28.02 -0.76
C ASN A 401 -21.97 -28.68 0.51
N ILE A 402 -21.68 -27.88 1.53
CA ILE A 402 -21.12 -28.35 2.80
C ILE A 402 -22.13 -29.27 3.46
N SER A 403 -21.68 -30.44 3.84
CA SER A 403 -22.50 -31.42 4.56
C SER A 403 -22.86 -30.88 5.95
N ALA A 404 -24.05 -31.25 6.46
CA ALA A 404 -24.43 -30.92 7.83
C ALA A 404 -23.44 -31.47 8.86
N ASN A 405 -22.68 -32.52 8.52
CA ASN A 405 -21.65 -33.11 9.38
C ASN A 405 -20.33 -32.33 9.36
N ASP A 406 -20.11 -31.45 8.38
CA ASP A 406 -18.87 -30.69 8.23
C ASP A 406 -18.82 -29.44 9.13
N GLY A 407 -19.85 -29.24 9.95
CA GLY A 407 -19.92 -28.14 10.91
C GLY A 407 -20.15 -26.76 10.23
N ASN A 408 -19.77 -25.70 10.95
CA ASN A 408 -20.03 -24.29 10.58
C ASN A 408 -18.77 -23.51 10.18
N TYR A 409 -17.72 -24.21 9.75
CA TYR A 409 -16.40 -23.61 9.52
C TYR A 409 -16.40 -22.47 8.48
N PHE A 410 -17.23 -22.58 7.44
CA PHE A 410 -17.37 -21.53 6.42
C PHE A 410 -18.61 -20.66 6.57
N ASP A 411 -19.42 -20.86 7.60
CA ASP A 411 -20.66 -20.13 7.83
C ASP A 411 -20.41 -18.65 8.16
N PHE A 412 -21.42 -17.82 7.94
CA PHE A 412 -21.44 -16.49 8.56
C PHE A 412 -21.63 -16.63 10.06
N ASN A 413 -21.05 -15.72 10.84
CA ASN A 413 -21.18 -15.76 12.30
C ASN A 413 -21.53 -14.37 12.88
N LEU A 414 -22.46 -14.34 13.85
CA LEU A 414 -22.85 -13.11 14.53
C LEU A 414 -21.75 -12.58 15.45
N ASN A 415 -21.18 -13.47 16.26
CA ASN A 415 -20.28 -13.08 17.34
C ASN A 415 -18.84 -12.96 16.84
N ARG A 416 -18.42 -13.94 16.03
CA ARG A 416 -17.03 -14.14 15.68
C ARG A 416 -16.93 -14.92 14.37
N ALA A 417 -16.44 -14.26 13.36
CA ALA A 417 -16.18 -14.88 12.08
C ALA A 417 -15.05 -15.90 12.18
N THR A 418 -15.19 -17.04 11.54
CA THR A 418 -14.09 -18.00 11.36
C THR A 418 -13.07 -17.43 10.38
N ASP A 419 -11.80 -17.40 10.79
CA ASP A 419 -10.72 -16.89 9.92
C ASP A 419 -10.17 -17.99 8.98
N TYR A 420 -11.03 -18.68 8.25
CA TYR A 420 -10.65 -19.75 7.33
C TYR A 420 -9.75 -19.29 6.17
N LEU A 421 -9.63 -17.98 5.89
CA LEU A 421 -8.66 -17.44 4.95
C LEU A 421 -7.36 -16.97 5.63
N PHE A 422 -7.27 -17.08 6.96
CA PHE A 422 -6.14 -16.63 7.77
C PHE A 422 -5.73 -15.19 7.47
N ARG A 423 -6.74 -14.29 7.32
CA ARG A 423 -6.53 -12.90 6.92
C ARG A 423 -6.75 -11.88 8.04
N TYR A 424 -7.35 -12.26 9.14
CA TYR A 424 -7.55 -11.36 10.27
C TYR A 424 -6.27 -11.21 11.10
N ASP A 425 -6.07 -10.01 11.61
CA ASP A 425 -4.90 -9.67 12.41
C ASP A 425 -5.28 -9.72 13.89
N TYR A 426 -5.30 -10.92 14.43
CA TYR A 426 -5.43 -11.10 15.87
C TYR A 426 -4.08 -10.84 16.58
N LEU A 427 -4.09 -10.12 17.69
CA LEU A 427 -2.95 -10.03 18.57
C LEU A 427 -2.65 -11.42 19.13
N GLY A 428 -1.39 -11.86 19.09
CA GLY A 428 -1.02 -13.21 19.50
C GLY A 428 -1.54 -14.33 18.61
N ARG A 429 -2.23 -14.01 17.51
CA ARG A 429 -2.79 -14.96 16.52
C ARG A 429 -3.64 -16.08 17.14
N SER A 430 -4.20 -15.86 18.31
CA SER A 430 -5.11 -16.79 18.96
C SER A 430 -6.51 -16.22 19.03
N GLU A 431 -7.48 -17.03 18.64
CA GLU A 431 -8.90 -16.69 18.66
C GLU A 431 -9.63 -17.41 19.79
N ASP A 432 -9.10 -18.51 20.29
CA ASP A 432 -9.85 -19.48 21.08
C ASP A 432 -9.36 -19.62 22.51
N THR A 433 -8.19 -19.08 22.87
CA THR A 433 -7.56 -19.34 24.16
C THR A 433 -7.32 -18.09 24.99
N GLY A 434 -7.70 -18.17 26.28
CA GLY A 434 -7.43 -17.16 27.29
C GLY A 434 -7.92 -15.77 26.92
N ILE A 435 -7.16 -14.76 27.30
CA ILE A 435 -7.49 -13.35 26.99
C ILE A 435 -7.52 -13.05 25.49
N TRP A 436 -6.78 -13.79 24.68
CA TRP A 436 -6.75 -13.63 23.24
C TRP A 436 -8.10 -13.89 22.60
N SER A 437 -8.90 -14.82 23.19
CA SER A 437 -10.24 -15.14 22.73
C SER A 437 -11.23 -13.98 22.89
N GLN A 438 -10.91 -12.98 23.68
CA GLN A 438 -11.74 -11.79 23.92
C GLN A 438 -11.49 -10.68 22.88
N GLN A 439 -10.58 -10.87 21.95
CA GLN A 439 -10.37 -9.90 20.85
C GLN A 439 -11.63 -9.80 19.98
N PHE A 440 -11.97 -8.57 19.64
CA PHE A 440 -13.08 -8.27 18.75
C PHE A 440 -12.57 -7.81 17.37
N VAL A 441 -12.94 -8.56 16.36
CA VAL A 441 -12.75 -8.16 14.96
C VAL A 441 -14.11 -7.84 14.38
N PRO A 442 -14.39 -6.60 13.93
CA PRO A 442 -15.69 -6.20 13.39
C PRO A 442 -15.91 -6.79 11.99
N ALA A 443 -16.09 -8.11 11.94
CA ALA A 443 -16.39 -8.87 10.74
C ALA A 443 -17.81 -9.42 10.81
N GLU A 444 -18.41 -9.70 9.68
CA GLU A 444 -19.75 -10.31 9.54
C GLU A 444 -20.80 -9.70 10.48
N GLY A 445 -21.41 -10.45 11.40
CA GLY A 445 -22.46 -9.97 12.29
C GLY A 445 -22.06 -8.85 13.24
N GLY A 446 -20.84 -8.88 13.77
CA GLY A 446 -20.26 -7.80 14.59
C GLY A 446 -20.85 -7.66 15.99
N PHE A 447 -21.48 -8.70 16.52
CA PHE A 447 -22.03 -8.75 17.88
C PHE A 447 -20.92 -8.93 18.92
N LYS A 448 -21.14 -8.37 20.12
CA LYS A 448 -20.17 -8.44 21.22
C LYS A 448 -20.55 -9.52 22.23
N ALA A 449 -21.85 -9.75 22.44
CA ALA A 449 -22.34 -10.89 23.25
C ALA A 449 -22.15 -12.22 22.52
N PHE A 450 -22.06 -13.31 23.28
CA PHE A 450 -21.96 -14.67 22.74
C PHE A 450 -23.32 -15.35 22.66
N PHE A 451 -23.55 -16.02 21.53
CA PHE A 451 -24.73 -16.85 21.33
C PHE A 451 -24.29 -18.23 20.85
N ASP A 452 -24.82 -19.30 21.45
CA ASP A 452 -24.45 -20.67 21.08
C ASP A 452 -24.81 -21.01 19.62
N ASP A 453 -25.94 -20.50 19.12
CA ASP A 453 -26.43 -20.72 17.77
C ASP A 453 -26.28 -19.42 16.93
N SER A 454 -25.03 -19.02 16.70
CA SER A 454 -24.66 -17.75 16.09
C SER A 454 -24.27 -17.84 14.62
N SER A 455 -24.21 -19.07 14.06
CA SER A 455 -23.80 -19.30 12.68
C SER A 455 -24.98 -19.34 11.70
N ALA A 456 -24.74 -18.91 10.46
CA ALA A 456 -25.73 -18.89 9.39
C ALA A 456 -25.16 -19.45 8.09
N ASN A 457 -25.80 -20.50 7.57
CA ASN A 457 -25.42 -21.17 6.32
C ASN A 457 -26.39 -20.90 5.15
N ASP A 458 -27.32 -19.97 5.31
CA ASP A 458 -28.19 -19.44 4.24
C ASP A 458 -27.98 -17.94 4.08
N TYR A 459 -28.45 -17.12 5.06
CA TYR A 459 -28.21 -15.69 5.04
C TYR A 459 -28.11 -15.08 6.44
N MET A 460 -27.48 -13.93 6.52
CA MET A 460 -27.37 -13.12 7.72
C MET A 460 -27.45 -11.64 7.39
N VAL A 461 -28.19 -10.89 8.22
CA VAL A 461 -28.22 -9.42 8.17
C VAL A 461 -28.02 -8.90 9.59
N SER A 462 -27.18 -7.88 9.75
CA SER A 462 -26.98 -7.24 11.05
C SER A 462 -26.80 -5.74 10.93
N ILE A 463 -27.22 -5.03 11.96
CA ILE A 463 -26.99 -3.59 12.14
C ILE A 463 -26.29 -3.43 13.49
N ASN A 464 -25.16 -2.74 13.48
CA ASN A 464 -24.41 -2.38 14.67
C ASN A 464 -24.37 -0.85 14.77
N ALA A 465 -24.77 -0.28 15.88
CA ALA A 465 -24.77 1.16 16.08
C ALA A 465 -24.07 1.53 17.39
N SER A 466 -23.44 2.69 17.43
CA SER A 466 -22.94 3.28 18.68
C SER A 466 -23.11 4.80 18.69
N VAL A 467 -23.31 5.35 19.88
CA VAL A 467 -23.45 6.78 20.10
C VAL A 467 -22.63 7.21 21.31
N GLY A 468 -21.80 8.26 21.11
CA GLY A 468 -21.01 8.84 22.19
C GLY A 468 -21.89 9.52 23.24
N ILE A 469 -21.83 9.04 24.49
CA ILE A 469 -22.56 9.59 25.62
C ILE A 469 -21.69 10.65 26.31
N TRP A 470 -20.44 10.31 26.61
CA TRP A 470 -19.52 11.19 27.31
C TRP A 470 -18.07 10.85 26.96
N LYS A 471 -17.29 11.84 26.53
CA LYS A 471 -15.87 11.70 26.14
C LYS A 471 -15.57 10.37 25.39
N TRP A 472 -15.02 9.38 26.08
CA TRP A 472 -14.61 8.08 25.52
C TRP A 472 -15.66 6.98 25.71
N ILE A 473 -16.82 7.32 26.33
CA ILE A 473 -17.88 6.36 26.63
C ILE A 473 -18.96 6.46 25.56
N GLU A 474 -19.23 5.35 24.94
CA GLU A 474 -20.30 5.18 23.95
C GLU A 474 -21.27 4.12 24.46
N PHE A 475 -22.53 4.27 24.14
CA PHE A 475 -23.52 3.20 24.20
C PHE A 475 -23.60 2.55 22.82
N TYR A 476 -23.61 1.21 22.78
CA TYR A 476 -23.80 0.47 21.55
C TYR A 476 -25.02 -0.44 21.62
N GLY A 477 -25.57 -0.77 20.44
CA GLY A 477 -26.61 -1.76 20.26
C GLY A 477 -26.47 -2.43 18.90
N ASP A 478 -26.69 -3.74 18.91
CA ASP A 478 -26.62 -4.60 17.75
C ASP A 478 -27.95 -5.35 17.60
N VAL A 479 -28.43 -5.47 16.35
CA VAL A 479 -29.59 -6.27 15.98
C VAL A 479 -29.26 -7.07 14.74
N GLY A 480 -29.61 -8.35 14.72
CA GLY A 480 -29.33 -9.21 13.57
C GLY A 480 -30.32 -10.33 13.40
N ILE A 481 -30.46 -10.76 12.16
CA ILE A 481 -31.27 -11.89 11.74
C ILE A 481 -30.34 -12.88 11.04
N LEU A 482 -30.40 -14.13 11.45
CA LEU A 482 -29.70 -15.23 10.79
C LEU A 482 -30.67 -16.34 10.38
N LYS A 483 -30.32 -17.01 9.30
CA LYS A 483 -31.10 -18.11 8.74
C LYS A 483 -30.16 -19.25 8.37
N ASN A 484 -30.49 -20.43 8.87
CA ASN A 484 -29.91 -21.69 8.43
C ASN A 484 -30.87 -22.42 7.50
N ARG A 485 -30.34 -23.25 6.61
CA ARG A 485 -31.14 -24.09 5.71
C ARG A 485 -32.09 -24.96 6.54
N ASN A 486 -33.31 -25.10 6.06
CA ASN A 486 -34.34 -25.93 6.67
C ASN A 486 -34.72 -25.58 8.12
N ARG A 487 -34.36 -24.35 8.59
CA ARG A 487 -34.76 -23.82 9.91
C ARG A 487 -35.44 -22.47 9.73
N SER A 488 -36.25 -22.05 10.69
CA SER A 488 -36.79 -20.68 10.74
C SER A 488 -35.68 -19.66 10.98
N ALA A 489 -35.88 -18.43 10.50
CA ALA A 489 -34.98 -17.34 10.82
C ALA A 489 -35.04 -17.00 12.31
N LYS A 490 -33.90 -16.64 12.88
CA LYS A 490 -33.76 -16.23 14.29
C LYS A 490 -33.29 -14.80 14.37
N THR A 491 -33.82 -14.05 15.32
CA THR A 491 -33.42 -12.66 15.56
C THR A 491 -32.63 -12.60 16.88
N TYR A 492 -31.54 -11.85 16.86
CA TYR A 492 -30.70 -11.61 18.03
C TYR A 492 -30.50 -10.13 18.22
N PHE A 493 -30.27 -9.73 19.46
CA PHE A 493 -29.83 -8.38 19.79
C PHE A 493 -28.81 -8.43 20.93
N ASP A 494 -27.93 -7.44 20.99
CA ASP A 494 -27.14 -7.13 22.17
C ASP A 494 -26.97 -5.62 22.34
N SER A 495 -26.60 -5.19 23.54
CA SER A 495 -26.32 -3.79 23.83
C SER A 495 -25.37 -3.70 25.03
N GLY A 496 -24.67 -2.57 25.13
CA GLY A 496 -23.73 -2.37 26.21
C GLY A 496 -22.98 -1.05 26.11
N PHE A 497 -21.96 -0.93 26.93
CA PHE A 497 -21.06 0.20 26.91
C PHE A 497 -19.76 -0.11 26.18
N LYS A 498 -19.28 0.87 25.42
CA LYS A 498 -17.97 0.83 24.77
C LYS A 498 -17.10 1.96 25.33
N PHE A 499 -15.90 1.59 25.76
CA PHE A 499 -14.86 2.54 26.08
C PHE A 499 -13.93 2.65 24.89
N SER A 500 -13.96 3.80 24.23
CA SER A 500 -13.16 4.09 23.03
C SER A 500 -12.08 5.12 23.38
N LEU A 501 -10.96 4.66 23.93
CA LEU A 501 -9.84 5.54 24.29
C LEU A 501 -9.21 6.13 23.03
N VAL A 502 -8.95 5.27 22.05
CA VAL A 502 -8.50 5.66 20.71
C VAL A 502 -9.30 4.82 19.72
N PRO A 503 -10.25 5.42 18.98
CA PRO A 503 -11.14 4.70 18.08
C PRO A 503 -10.39 3.77 17.12
N ASP A 504 -10.86 2.53 16.96
CA ASP A 504 -10.29 1.47 16.13
C ASP A 504 -8.87 1.03 16.54
N TYR A 505 -8.26 1.65 17.55
CA TYR A 505 -6.93 1.30 18.04
C TYR A 505 -6.97 0.63 19.40
N PHE A 506 -7.69 1.22 20.36
CA PHE A 506 -7.91 0.64 21.68
C PHE A 506 -9.35 0.90 22.14
N GLU A 507 -10.17 -0.15 22.11
CA GLU A 507 -11.57 -0.11 22.52
C GLU A 507 -11.87 -1.33 23.38
N ILE A 508 -12.76 -1.16 24.39
CA ILE A 508 -13.24 -2.23 25.25
C ILE A 508 -14.76 -2.19 25.26
N PHE A 509 -15.37 -3.35 25.10
CA PHE A 509 -16.82 -3.52 25.06
C PHE A 509 -17.30 -4.31 26.29
N PHE A 510 -18.31 -3.78 26.96
CA PHE A 510 -18.97 -4.37 28.12
C PHE A 510 -20.43 -4.66 27.75
N PRO A 511 -20.76 -5.90 27.34
CA PRO A 511 -22.15 -6.29 27.09
C PRO A 511 -23.01 -6.10 28.34
N LEU A 512 -24.20 -5.52 28.17
CA LEU A 512 -25.12 -5.25 29.29
C LEU A 512 -26.38 -6.07 29.19
N TYR A 513 -27.05 -6.06 28.05
CA TYR A 513 -28.27 -6.77 27.82
C TYR A 513 -28.32 -7.35 26.40
N SER A 514 -28.69 -8.62 26.31
CA SER A 514 -28.72 -9.34 25.06
C SER A 514 -29.92 -10.29 24.95
N SER A 515 -30.02 -11.02 23.86
CA SER A 515 -31.00 -12.13 23.75
C SER A 515 -30.84 -13.23 24.82
N ASN A 516 -29.70 -13.27 25.52
CA ASN A 516 -29.48 -14.16 26.67
C ASN A 516 -29.97 -13.55 28.01
N GLY A 517 -30.47 -12.30 28.00
CA GLY A 517 -30.86 -11.55 29.19
C GLY A 517 -29.78 -10.57 29.68
N PHE A 518 -29.73 -10.32 30.99
CA PHE A 518 -28.78 -9.38 31.60
C PHE A 518 -27.40 -10.02 31.73
N GLU A 519 -26.46 -9.60 30.88
CA GLU A 519 -25.13 -10.21 30.74
C GLU A 519 -24.28 -10.23 32.04
N PRO A 520 -24.25 -9.14 32.84
CA PRO A 520 -23.46 -9.11 34.08
C PRO A 520 -23.80 -10.20 35.11
N THR A 521 -24.98 -10.80 35.04
CA THR A 521 -25.37 -11.91 35.93
C THR A 521 -24.98 -13.28 35.40
N GLN A 522 -24.48 -13.38 34.19
CA GLN A 522 -24.05 -14.64 33.60
C GLN A 522 -22.75 -15.13 34.23
N ALA A 523 -22.65 -16.45 34.47
CA ALA A 523 -21.53 -17.07 35.18
C ALA A 523 -20.14 -16.81 34.55
N ARG A 524 -20.09 -16.48 33.26
CA ARG A 524 -18.84 -16.22 32.52
C ARG A 524 -18.74 -14.79 32.01
N TYR A 525 -19.37 -13.81 32.66
CA TYR A 525 -19.41 -12.43 32.19
C TYR A 525 -18.01 -11.86 31.86
N ALA A 526 -17.01 -12.14 32.69
CA ALA A 526 -15.64 -11.67 32.46
C ALA A 526 -15.06 -12.11 31.09
N THR A 527 -15.49 -13.26 30.58
CA THR A 527 -15.04 -13.77 29.26
C THR A 527 -15.82 -13.19 28.10
N THR A 528 -16.95 -12.51 28.35
CA THR A 528 -17.76 -11.83 27.32
C THR A 528 -17.29 -10.40 27.07
N ILE A 529 -16.46 -9.83 27.94
CA ILE A 529 -15.84 -8.53 27.72
C ILE A 529 -14.90 -8.64 26.52
N ARG A 530 -15.11 -7.78 25.52
CA ARG A 530 -14.35 -7.77 24.28
C ARG A 530 -13.42 -6.58 24.21
N PHE A 531 -12.30 -6.73 23.50
CA PHE A 531 -11.42 -5.62 23.24
C PHE A 531 -10.96 -5.60 21.77
N VAL A 532 -10.70 -4.40 21.27
CA VAL A 532 -9.94 -4.15 20.04
C VAL A 532 -8.59 -3.58 20.45
N PHE A 533 -7.52 -4.16 19.95
CA PHE A 533 -6.19 -3.59 20.06
C PHE A 533 -5.44 -3.77 18.75
N THR A 534 -5.07 -2.65 18.11
CA THR A 534 -4.39 -2.65 16.80
C THR A 534 -3.06 -1.91 16.89
N PRO A 535 -1.94 -2.56 17.19
CA PRO A 535 -0.64 -1.91 17.42
C PRO A 535 0.03 -1.40 16.13
N ARG A 536 -0.73 -0.97 15.12
CA ARG A 536 -0.23 -0.49 13.85
C ARG A 536 -0.17 1.03 13.80
N LEU A 537 1.02 1.59 13.51
CA LEU A 537 1.21 3.02 13.28
C LEU A 537 0.35 3.57 12.13
N SER A 538 0.06 2.75 11.12
CA SER A 538 -0.84 3.14 10.02
C SER A 538 -2.27 3.40 10.51
N THR A 539 -2.77 2.61 11.45
CA THR A 539 -4.08 2.83 12.09
C THR A 539 -4.08 4.14 12.87
N LEU A 540 -3.03 4.39 13.68
CA LEU A 540 -2.86 5.67 14.38
C LEU A 540 -2.84 6.86 13.41
N SER A 541 -2.05 6.79 12.34
CA SER A 541 -1.98 7.88 11.36
C SER A 541 -3.33 8.11 10.64
N SER A 542 -4.10 7.04 10.39
CA SER A 542 -5.43 7.15 9.79
C SER A 542 -6.43 7.88 10.68
N LEU A 543 -6.29 7.80 12.00
CA LEU A 543 -7.13 8.54 12.96
C LEU A 543 -6.95 10.04 12.83
N PHE A 544 -5.72 10.50 12.62
CA PHE A 544 -5.45 11.95 12.43
C PHE A 544 -5.86 12.45 11.05
N THR A 545 -5.74 11.64 10.04
CA THR A 545 -6.06 12.01 8.66
C THR A 545 -7.47 11.60 8.23
N ARG A 546 -8.11 10.69 8.97
CA ARG A 546 -9.38 10.02 8.61
C ARG A 546 -9.36 9.41 7.19
N LYS A 547 -8.18 9.06 6.71
CA LYS A 547 -7.96 8.40 5.41
C LYS A 547 -7.60 6.96 5.66
N TRP A 548 -8.55 6.07 5.42
CA TRP A 548 -8.47 4.66 5.77
C TRP A 548 -7.70 3.77 4.77
N PHE A 549 -7.25 4.30 3.62
CA PHE A 549 -6.29 3.66 2.68
C PHE A 549 -5.85 4.63 1.56
#